data_197badaf30fb509e6abdb4249d1f551d
#
_entry.id   197badaf30fb509e6abdb4249d1f551d
#
_cell.length_a   1.000
_cell.length_b   1.000
_cell.length_c   1.000
_cell.angle_alpha   90.00
_cell.angle_beta   90.00
_cell.angle_gamma   90.00
#
_symmetry.space_group_name_H-M   'P 1'
#
loop_
_entity.id
_entity.type
_entity.pdbx_description
1 polymer ?
#
loop_
_entity_poly.entity_id
_entity_poly.type
_entity_poly.pdbx_seq_one_letter_code
_entity_poly.pdbx_strand_id
1 'polypeptide(L)'
;ALSTMDPVKIMEMANSTGKSLGSKIKKEGAAELEGEFDKKATKLGQVKASLEEMIEEIEAEMKDSKGDPPVEVTTSAKGVTLEISGDFSFGSGSAGISPGLKKLLTEKIAPEIKNSIFQIEVAGHTDSDPLPKAYQKRFPSNWELSTARGSAVVRNIIDEGVNPTRLVAAGYADWFPRGQAGNLTQQIDREIVLELNDTPEKKGRNRRIEITFLKPSHHTTSYVENDG
;
A
#
# COMPACT_ATOMS: atom_id res chain seq x y z
N ALA A 1 34.62 2.06 27.26
CA ALA A 1 34.17 3.26 27.97
C ALA A 1 33.50 4.27 27.00
N LEU A 2 32.40 3.87 26.35
CA LEU A 2 31.58 4.76 25.48
C LEU A 2 30.10 4.74 25.88
N SER A 3 29.83 4.51 27.15
CA SER A 3 28.45 4.15 27.60
C SER A 3 27.74 5.23 28.45
N THR A 4 28.04 6.50 28.32
CA THR A 4 27.22 7.53 29.02
C THR A 4 27.35 8.90 28.35
N MET A 5 27.00 9.04 27.10
CA MET A 5 26.74 10.38 26.58
C MET A 5 25.23 10.63 26.61
N ASP A 6 24.85 11.62 27.42
CA ASP A 6 23.49 12.12 27.54
C ASP A 6 22.97 12.54 26.15
N PRO A 7 21.80 12.04 25.70
CA PRO A 7 21.22 12.42 24.41
C PRO A 7 21.05 13.94 24.24
N VAL A 8 20.83 14.68 25.30
CA VAL A 8 20.74 16.16 25.29
C VAL A 8 22.08 16.79 24.95
N LYS A 9 23.19 16.26 25.47
CA LYS A 9 24.55 16.73 25.12
C LYS A 9 24.93 16.42 23.69
N ILE A 10 24.50 15.29 23.13
CA ILE A 10 24.72 14.96 21.71
C ILE A 10 23.96 15.96 20.83
N MET A 11 22.75 16.33 21.21
CA MET A 11 21.92 17.29 20.47
C MET A 11 22.46 18.72 20.57
N GLU A 12 23.00 19.12 21.71
CA GLU A 12 23.69 20.41 21.89
C GLU A 12 25.02 20.48 21.12
N MET A 13 25.80 19.40 21.08
CA MET A 13 27.01 19.31 20.26
C MET A 13 26.68 19.34 18.77
N ALA A 14 25.63 18.66 18.30
CA ALA A 14 25.16 18.72 16.93
C ALA A 14 24.71 20.14 16.54
N ASN A 15 24.01 20.83 17.43
CA ASN A 15 23.60 22.23 17.23
C ASN A 15 24.74 23.24 17.27
N SER A 16 25.76 23.03 18.11
CA SER A 16 26.92 23.92 18.21
C SER A 16 27.88 23.76 17.02
N THR A 17 28.08 22.52 16.55
CA THR A 17 28.89 22.22 15.35
C THR A 17 28.22 22.71 14.07
N GLY A 18 26.86 22.71 14.03
CA GLY A 18 26.06 23.26 12.93
C GLY A 18 26.15 24.80 12.82
N LYS A 19 26.48 25.50 13.90
CA LYS A 19 26.66 26.97 13.89
C LYS A 19 28.03 27.42 13.37
N SER A 20 29.06 26.58 13.38
CA SER A 20 30.41 26.96 13.00
C SER A 20 30.81 26.57 11.57
N LEU A 21 30.08 25.68 10.89
CA LEU A 21 30.34 25.23 9.52
C LEU A 21 29.14 25.49 8.63
N GLY A 22 29.00 26.70 8.11
CA GLY A 22 28.21 26.98 6.91
C GLY A 22 26.68 26.90 7.04
N SER A 23 26.11 27.77 7.89
CA SER A 23 24.66 27.88 8.08
C SER A 23 23.83 28.29 6.83
N LYS A 24 24.44 28.71 5.74
CA LYS A 24 23.75 29.08 4.50
C LYS A 24 23.37 27.87 3.64
N ILE A 25 24.28 26.91 3.45
CA ILE A 25 24.02 25.75 2.59
C ILE A 25 22.96 24.81 3.17
N LYS A 26 22.90 24.67 4.51
CA LYS A 26 21.87 23.85 5.17
C LYS A 26 20.46 24.45 5.11
N LYS A 27 20.31 25.77 5.11
CA LYS A 27 18.98 26.42 5.06
C LYS A 27 18.36 26.38 3.66
N GLU A 28 19.16 26.53 2.61
CA GLU A 28 18.66 26.44 1.24
C GLU A 28 18.28 25.00 0.88
N GLY A 29 19.10 24.00 1.20
CA GLY A 29 18.77 22.59 0.97
C GLY A 29 17.59 22.08 1.82
N ALA A 30 17.42 22.55 3.05
CA ALA A 30 16.26 22.19 3.86
C ALA A 30 14.96 22.81 3.34
N ALA A 31 14.99 24.08 2.91
CA ALA A 31 13.82 24.76 2.34
C ALA A 31 13.42 24.15 0.97
N GLU A 32 14.40 23.71 0.18
CA GLU A 32 14.16 23.04 -1.10
C GLU A 32 13.56 21.64 -0.88
N LEU A 33 14.06 20.90 0.10
CA LEU A 33 13.48 19.61 0.51
C LEU A 33 12.05 19.77 1.07
N GLU A 34 11.80 20.74 1.95
CA GLU A 34 10.45 21.03 2.45
C GLU A 34 9.49 21.39 1.31
N GLY A 35 9.91 22.21 0.36
CA GLY A 35 9.11 22.57 -0.81
C GLY A 35 8.83 21.38 -1.74
N GLU A 36 9.74 20.42 -1.86
CA GLU A 36 9.48 19.17 -2.59
C GLU A 36 8.51 18.24 -1.85
N PHE A 37 8.62 18.15 -0.53
CA PHE A 37 7.69 17.37 0.28
C PHE A 37 6.26 17.91 0.20
N ASP A 38 6.08 19.22 0.29
CA ASP A 38 4.78 19.87 0.16
C ASP A 38 4.17 19.65 -1.22
N LYS A 39 4.96 19.73 -2.28
CA LYS A 39 4.49 19.42 -3.65
C LYS A 39 4.06 17.95 -3.78
N LYS A 40 4.82 17.01 -3.20
CA LYS A 40 4.50 15.58 -3.23
C LYS A 40 3.26 15.29 -2.37
N ALA A 41 3.11 15.94 -1.21
CA ALA A 41 1.92 15.82 -0.37
C ALA A 41 0.66 16.33 -1.11
N THR A 42 0.76 17.46 -1.81
CA THR A 42 -0.32 18.01 -2.65
C THR A 42 -0.69 17.03 -3.77
N LYS A 43 0.29 16.44 -4.46
CA LYS A 43 0.06 15.42 -5.49
C LYS A 43 -0.61 14.16 -4.94
N LEU A 44 -0.26 13.73 -3.74
CA LEU A 44 -0.93 12.59 -3.10
C LEU A 44 -2.38 12.89 -2.76
N GLY A 45 -2.69 14.12 -2.35
CA GLY A 45 -4.06 14.60 -2.18
C GLY A 45 -4.86 14.60 -3.50
N GLN A 46 -4.24 14.95 -4.62
CA GLN A 46 -4.85 14.86 -5.95
C GLN A 46 -5.16 13.41 -6.34
N VAL A 47 -4.23 12.48 -6.11
CA VAL A 47 -4.47 11.04 -6.33
C VAL A 47 -5.65 10.56 -5.50
N LYS A 48 -5.72 10.94 -4.21
CA LYS A 48 -6.86 10.59 -3.36
C LYS A 48 -8.18 11.07 -3.96
N ALA A 49 -8.27 12.32 -4.36
CA ALA A 49 -9.48 12.90 -4.95
C ALA A 49 -9.87 12.17 -6.26
N SER A 50 -8.90 11.86 -7.12
CA SER A 50 -9.13 11.10 -8.35
C SER A 50 -9.64 9.68 -8.09
N LEU A 51 -9.11 9.01 -7.06
CA LEU A 51 -9.59 7.68 -6.66
C LEU A 51 -10.99 7.73 -6.04
N GLU A 52 -11.32 8.75 -5.27
CA GLU A 52 -12.67 8.96 -4.71
C GLU A 52 -13.69 9.22 -5.84
N GLU A 53 -13.37 10.05 -6.83
CA GLU A 53 -14.18 10.25 -8.03
C GLU A 53 -14.40 8.95 -8.82
N MET A 54 -13.35 8.16 -8.98
CA MET A 54 -13.43 6.83 -9.61
C MET A 54 -14.41 5.91 -8.88
N ILE A 55 -14.41 5.93 -7.54
CA ILE A 55 -15.35 5.11 -6.75
C ILE A 55 -16.79 5.57 -6.96
N GLU A 56 -17.04 6.88 -6.95
CA GLU A 56 -18.38 7.43 -7.22
C GLU A 56 -18.90 6.98 -8.60
N GLU A 57 -18.04 6.95 -9.63
CA GLU A 57 -18.39 6.41 -10.94
C GLU A 57 -18.74 4.92 -10.90
N ILE A 58 -17.93 4.11 -10.20
CA ILE A 58 -18.17 2.67 -10.04
C ILE A 58 -19.48 2.42 -9.30
N GLU A 59 -19.74 3.15 -8.22
CA GLU A 59 -21.00 3.08 -7.47
C GLU A 59 -22.21 3.46 -8.34
N ALA A 60 -22.06 4.48 -9.17
CA ALA A 60 -23.12 4.89 -10.09
C ALA A 60 -23.41 3.82 -11.15
N GLU A 61 -22.38 3.14 -11.68
CA GLU A 61 -22.52 2.02 -12.61
C GLU A 61 -23.17 0.79 -11.94
N MET A 62 -22.98 0.61 -10.63
CA MET A 62 -23.47 -0.54 -9.86
C MET A 62 -24.82 -0.32 -9.16
N LYS A 63 -25.48 0.82 -9.33
CA LYS A 63 -26.73 1.17 -8.62
C LYS A 63 -27.82 0.10 -8.66
N ASP A 64 -27.84 -0.72 -9.71
CA ASP A 64 -28.80 -1.83 -9.88
C ASP A 64 -28.26 -3.17 -9.31
N SER A 65 -27.04 -3.20 -8.79
CA SER A 65 -26.43 -4.39 -8.21
C SER A 65 -26.67 -4.42 -6.70
N LYS A 66 -27.18 -5.55 -6.19
CA LYS A 66 -27.32 -5.77 -4.75
C LYS A 66 -25.93 -6.07 -4.14
N GLY A 67 -25.31 -5.11 -3.48
CA GLY A 67 -24.06 -5.28 -2.74
C GLY A 67 -23.31 -3.98 -2.56
N ASP A 68 -22.39 -3.95 -1.60
CA ASP A 68 -21.45 -2.84 -1.43
C ASP A 68 -20.49 -2.75 -2.62
N PRO A 69 -20.03 -1.55 -2.99
CA PRO A 69 -19.02 -1.40 -4.04
C PRO A 69 -17.78 -2.24 -3.71
N PRO A 70 -17.17 -2.90 -4.71
CA PRO A 70 -16.04 -3.78 -4.47
C PRO A 70 -14.75 -3.02 -4.15
N VAL A 71 -14.80 -1.69 -4.05
CA VAL A 71 -13.64 -0.79 -3.90
C VAL A 71 -13.88 0.24 -2.80
N GLU A 72 -12.82 0.59 -2.07
CA GLU A 72 -12.82 1.60 -1.02
C GLU A 72 -11.47 2.34 -1.02
N VAL A 73 -11.46 3.65 -0.73
CA VAL A 73 -10.22 4.43 -0.55
C VAL A 73 -9.98 4.70 0.92
N THR A 74 -8.77 4.42 1.37
CA THR A 74 -8.31 4.71 2.73
C THR A 74 -7.01 5.54 2.71
N THR A 75 -6.77 6.27 3.79
CA THR A 75 -5.54 7.06 3.96
C THR A 75 -4.86 6.68 5.26
N SER A 76 -3.55 6.42 5.19
CA SER A 76 -2.74 6.04 6.33
C SER A 76 -1.40 6.79 6.37
N ALA A 77 -0.59 6.51 7.38
CA ALA A 77 0.79 6.99 7.44
C ALA A 77 1.61 6.51 6.22
N LYS A 78 1.27 5.36 5.63
CA LYS A 78 1.93 4.74 4.48
C LYS A 78 1.63 5.47 3.16
N GLY A 79 0.42 6.00 3.02
CA GLY A 79 -0.02 6.67 1.79
C GLY A 79 -1.53 6.63 1.59
N VAL A 80 -1.96 6.70 0.34
CA VAL A 80 -3.35 6.52 -0.09
C VAL A 80 -3.49 5.12 -0.66
N THR A 81 -4.46 4.37 -0.17
CA THR A 81 -4.68 2.96 -0.52
C THR A 81 -6.07 2.79 -1.14
N LEU A 82 -6.12 2.19 -2.32
CA LEU A 82 -7.33 1.64 -2.90
C LEU A 82 -7.43 0.18 -2.45
N GLU A 83 -8.49 -0.14 -1.72
CA GLU A 83 -8.80 -1.50 -1.29
C GLU A 83 -9.85 -2.10 -2.22
N ILE A 84 -9.62 -3.33 -2.68
CA ILE A 84 -10.49 -4.04 -3.62
C ILE A 84 -10.87 -5.37 -3.01
N SER A 85 -12.18 -5.67 -2.97
CA SER A 85 -12.69 -6.95 -2.45
C SER A 85 -12.02 -8.15 -3.13
N GLY A 86 -11.57 -9.11 -2.33
CA GLY A 86 -10.94 -10.33 -2.82
C GLY A 86 -11.92 -11.22 -3.57
N ASP A 87 -13.18 -11.24 -3.16
CA ASP A 87 -14.24 -12.04 -3.77
C ASP A 87 -14.64 -11.49 -5.15
N PHE A 88 -14.55 -10.18 -5.35
CA PHE A 88 -14.64 -9.55 -6.67
C PHE A 88 -13.41 -9.84 -7.53
N SER A 89 -12.24 -9.90 -6.91
CA SER A 89 -10.95 -9.94 -7.61
C SER A 89 -10.52 -11.33 -8.08
N PHE A 90 -10.86 -12.38 -7.33
CA PHE A 90 -10.35 -13.74 -7.57
C PHE A 90 -11.40 -14.81 -7.24
N GLY A 91 -11.31 -15.94 -7.96
CA GLY A 91 -11.99 -17.15 -7.55
C GLY A 91 -11.42 -17.75 -6.25
N SER A 92 -12.22 -18.56 -5.55
CA SER A 92 -11.78 -19.26 -4.32
C SER A 92 -10.50 -20.06 -4.56
N GLY A 93 -9.50 -19.90 -3.67
CA GLY A 93 -8.20 -20.57 -3.76
C GLY A 93 -7.40 -20.26 -5.05
N SER A 94 -7.78 -19.22 -5.79
CA SER A 94 -7.14 -18.83 -7.04
C SER A 94 -6.40 -17.50 -6.91
N ALA A 95 -5.34 -17.34 -7.69
CA ALA A 95 -4.67 -16.07 -7.97
C ALA A 95 -4.89 -15.61 -9.44
N GLY A 96 -5.80 -16.24 -10.17
CA GLY A 96 -6.23 -15.78 -11.50
C GLY A 96 -7.15 -14.58 -11.34
N ILE A 97 -6.82 -13.47 -12.01
CA ILE A 97 -7.58 -12.22 -11.98
C ILE A 97 -8.94 -12.42 -12.63
N SER A 98 -10.02 -11.97 -11.98
CA SER A 98 -11.37 -11.97 -12.54
C SER A 98 -11.48 -11.01 -13.73
N PRO A 99 -12.46 -11.20 -14.64
CA PRO A 99 -12.73 -10.23 -15.70
C PRO A 99 -13.08 -8.83 -15.16
N GLY A 100 -13.78 -8.75 -14.02
CA GLY A 100 -14.14 -7.49 -13.37
C GLY A 100 -12.89 -6.74 -12.86
N LEU A 101 -12.01 -7.42 -12.13
CA LEU A 101 -10.75 -6.81 -11.70
C LEU A 101 -9.88 -6.41 -12.88
N LYS A 102 -9.79 -7.26 -13.92
CA LYS A 102 -9.01 -6.93 -15.12
C LYS A 102 -9.51 -5.64 -15.76
N LYS A 103 -10.82 -5.50 -15.96
CA LYS A 103 -11.42 -4.28 -16.51
C LYS A 103 -11.07 -3.06 -15.64
N LEU A 104 -11.24 -3.15 -14.33
CA LEU A 104 -10.93 -2.09 -13.39
C LEU A 104 -9.44 -1.67 -13.43
N LEU A 105 -8.53 -2.64 -13.49
CA LEU A 105 -7.09 -2.37 -13.60
C LEU A 105 -6.75 -1.66 -14.91
N THR A 106 -7.26 -2.14 -16.04
CA THR A 106 -6.96 -1.60 -17.37
C THR A 106 -7.55 -0.21 -17.58
N GLU A 107 -8.85 -0.03 -17.25
CA GLU A 107 -9.59 1.18 -17.61
C GLU A 107 -9.43 2.34 -16.62
N LYS A 108 -9.20 2.02 -15.34
CA LYS A 108 -9.19 3.03 -14.26
C LYS A 108 -7.85 3.10 -13.52
N ILE A 109 -7.36 1.99 -12.97
CA ILE A 109 -6.24 2.01 -12.01
C ILE A 109 -4.88 2.22 -12.72
N ALA A 110 -4.59 1.51 -13.80
CA ALA A 110 -3.31 1.65 -14.49
C ALA A 110 -3.11 3.06 -15.10
N PRO A 111 -4.12 3.72 -15.69
CA PRO A 111 -4.01 5.12 -16.09
C PRO A 111 -3.68 6.05 -14.93
N GLU A 112 -4.33 5.90 -13.75
CA GLU A 112 -4.05 6.72 -12.58
C GLU A 112 -2.62 6.51 -12.07
N ILE A 113 -2.15 5.26 -12.01
CA ILE A 113 -0.77 4.97 -11.66
C ILE A 113 0.21 5.62 -12.64
N LYS A 114 -0.04 5.56 -13.96
CA LYS A 114 0.83 6.18 -14.97
C LYS A 114 0.92 7.68 -14.81
N ASN A 115 -0.20 8.33 -14.50
CA ASN A 115 -0.27 9.79 -14.29
C ASN A 115 0.37 10.24 -12.97
N SER A 116 0.55 9.32 -12.02
CA SER A 116 1.17 9.60 -10.73
C SER A 116 2.69 9.43 -10.76
N ILE A 117 3.36 10.03 -9.77
CA ILE A 117 4.82 9.91 -9.58
C ILE A 117 5.18 8.93 -8.46
N PHE A 118 4.19 8.31 -7.81
CA PHE A 118 4.40 7.53 -6.61
C PHE A 118 4.86 6.11 -6.92
N GLN A 119 5.61 5.52 -5.99
CA GLN A 119 5.78 4.08 -5.94
C GLN A 119 4.48 3.44 -5.47
N ILE A 120 4.20 2.26 -5.99
CA ILE A 120 2.96 1.53 -5.75
C ILE A 120 3.30 0.20 -5.08
N GLU A 121 2.70 -0.06 -3.94
CA GLU A 121 2.69 -1.39 -3.35
C GLU A 121 1.34 -2.05 -3.62
N VAL A 122 1.39 -3.26 -4.14
CA VAL A 122 0.22 -4.12 -4.31
C VAL A 122 0.30 -5.26 -3.32
N ALA A 123 -0.57 -5.25 -2.32
CA ALA A 123 -0.58 -6.21 -1.23
C ALA A 123 -1.81 -7.12 -1.29
N GLY A 124 -1.59 -8.42 -1.19
CA GLY A 124 -2.64 -9.42 -1.04
C GLY A 124 -2.89 -9.79 0.42
N HIS A 125 -4.17 -9.93 0.78
CA HIS A 125 -4.62 -10.37 2.10
C HIS A 125 -5.61 -11.52 1.98
N THR A 126 -5.64 -12.39 2.98
CA THR A 126 -6.61 -13.48 3.11
C THR A 126 -7.37 -13.34 4.43
N ASP A 127 -8.43 -14.13 4.58
CA ASP A 127 -9.00 -14.42 5.88
C ASP A 127 -8.15 -15.47 6.64
N SER A 128 -8.57 -15.81 7.85
CA SER A 128 -7.87 -16.77 8.72
C SER A 128 -8.17 -18.23 8.42
N ASP A 129 -9.05 -18.53 7.45
CA ASP A 129 -9.37 -19.90 7.11
C ASP A 129 -8.17 -20.60 6.45
N PRO A 130 -7.85 -21.83 6.84
CA PRO A 130 -6.81 -22.58 6.17
C PRO A 130 -7.25 -22.93 4.74
N LEU A 131 -6.30 -22.90 3.81
CA LEU A 131 -6.60 -23.30 2.43
C LEU A 131 -7.08 -24.76 2.37
N PRO A 132 -8.15 -25.05 1.63
CA PRO A 132 -8.56 -26.43 1.38
C PRO A 132 -7.44 -27.27 0.77
N LYS A 133 -7.36 -28.55 1.14
CA LYS A 133 -6.29 -29.46 0.69
C LYS A 133 -6.10 -29.51 -0.83
N ALA A 134 -7.17 -29.31 -1.59
CA ALA A 134 -7.12 -29.28 -3.05
C ALA A 134 -6.23 -28.15 -3.60
N TYR A 135 -6.10 -27.02 -2.89
CA TYR A 135 -5.30 -25.88 -3.30
C TYR A 135 -3.88 -25.86 -2.72
N GLN A 136 -3.65 -26.63 -1.64
CA GLN A 136 -2.36 -26.65 -0.93
C GLN A 136 -1.18 -27.15 -1.78
N LYS A 137 -1.44 -27.94 -2.84
CA LYS A 137 -0.39 -28.30 -3.82
C LYS A 137 0.16 -27.11 -4.58
N ARG A 138 -0.68 -26.10 -4.80
CA ARG A 138 -0.30 -24.88 -5.53
C ARG A 138 0.12 -23.77 -4.59
N PHE A 139 -0.57 -23.62 -3.48
CA PHE A 139 -0.32 -22.63 -2.45
C PHE A 139 -0.31 -23.34 -1.10
N PRO A 140 0.87 -23.65 -0.54
CA PRO A 140 0.99 -24.34 0.73
C PRO A 140 0.28 -23.66 1.90
N SER A 141 0.23 -22.32 1.89
CA SER A 141 -0.44 -21.52 2.92
C SER A 141 -1.07 -20.24 2.36
N ASN A 142 -1.69 -19.46 3.24
CA ASN A 142 -2.23 -18.13 2.93
C ASN A 142 -1.13 -17.13 2.54
N TRP A 143 0.13 -17.38 2.93
CA TRP A 143 1.27 -16.55 2.53
C TRP A 143 1.52 -16.64 1.02
N GLU A 144 1.59 -17.84 0.48
CA GLU A 144 1.82 -18.05 -0.94
C GLU A 144 0.63 -17.58 -1.77
N LEU A 145 -0.61 -17.82 -1.30
CA LEU A 145 -1.81 -17.36 -2.00
C LEU A 145 -1.86 -15.83 -2.07
N SER A 146 -1.67 -15.14 -0.94
CA SER A 146 -1.72 -13.67 -0.90
C SER A 146 -0.63 -13.03 -1.75
N THR A 147 0.60 -13.54 -1.66
CA THR A 147 1.73 -13.09 -2.48
C THR A 147 1.49 -13.33 -3.98
N ALA A 148 0.93 -14.49 -4.35
CA ALA A 148 0.61 -14.79 -5.74
C ALA A 148 -0.47 -13.87 -6.30
N ARG A 149 -1.45 -13.48 -5.48
CA ARG A 149 -2.50 -12.51 -5.86
C ARG A 149 -1.91 -11.12 -6.09
N GLY A 150 -1.10 -10.60 -5.17
CA GLY A 150 -0.39 -9.33 -5.36
C GLY A 150 0.47 -9.33 -6.62
N SER A 151 1.23 -10.41 -6.85
CA SER A 151 2.06 -10.55 -8.06
C SER A 151 1.24 -10.64 -9.35
N ALA A 152 0.04 -11.24 -9.32
CA ALA A 152 -0.84 -11.31 -10.49
C ALA A 152 -1.37 -9.92 -10.88
N VAL A 153 -1.72 -9.10 -9.89
CA VAL A 153 -2.14 -7.71 -10.12
C VAL A 153 -0.97 -6.89 -10.67
N VAL A 154 0.22 -6.99 -10.07
CA VAL A 154 1.43 -6.29 -10.56
C VAL A 154 1.72 -6.65 -12.02
N ARG A 155 1.68 -7.93 -12.39
CA ARG A 155 1.88 -8.33 -13.81
C ARG A 155 0.87 -7.67 -14.74
N ASN A 156 -0.41 -7.64 -14.35
CA ASN A 156 -1.44 -6.99 -15.16
C ASN A 156 -1.16 -5.49 -15.33
N ILE A 157 -0.77 -4.80 -14.25
CA ILE A 157 -0.41 -3.38 -14.28
C ILE A 157 0.82 -3.12 -15.17
N ILE A 158 1.80 -4.03 -15.18
CA ILE A 158 2.96 -3.97 -16.09
C ILE A 158 2.52 -4.16 -17.55
N ASP A 159 1.63 -5.12 -17.82
CA ASP A 159 1.09 -5.36 -19.16
C ASP A 159 0.35 -4.13 -19.71
N GLU A 160 -0.24 -3.32 -18.83
CA GLU A 160 -0.84 -2.03 -19.17
C GLU A 160 0.19 -0.89 -19.37
N GLY A 161 1.50 -1.17 -19.26
CA GLY A 161 2.58 -0.23 -19.57
C GLY A 161 3.03 0.64 -18.39
N VAL A 162 2.74 0.25 -17.15
CA VAL A 162 3.33 0.91 -15.96
C VAL A 162 4.76 0.43 -15.79
N ASN A 163 5.68 1.38 -15.49
CA ASN A 163 7.09 1.05 -15.27
C ASN A 163 7.28 0.11 -14.06
N PRO A 164 7.85 -1.10 -14.25
CA PRO A 164 8.04 -2.08 -13.19
C PRO A 164 8.86 -1.59 -11.98
N THR A 165 9.78 -0.64 -12.19
CA THR A 165 10.63 -0.10 -11.12
C THR A 165 9.84 0.66 -10.06
N ARG A 166 8.60 1.01 -10.36
CA ARG A 166 7.67 1.68 -9.43
C ARG A 166 6.79 0.73 -8.64
N LEU A 167 6.86 -0.58 -8.89
CA LEU A 167 5.90 -1.55 -8.39
C LEU A 167 6.53 -2.51 -7.39
N VAL A 168 5.82 -2.76 -6.30
CA VAL A 168 6.15 -3.78 -5.30
C VAL A 168 4.96 -4.71 -5.15
N ALA A 169 5.19 -6.03 -5.18
CA ALA A 169 4.19 -7.04 -4.84
C ALA A 169 4.46 -7.57 -3.42
N ALA A 170 3.45 -7.57 -2.58
CA ALA A 170 3.51 -8.09 -1.22
C ALA A 170 2.37 -9.08 -0.93
N GLY A 171 2.54 -9.90 0.09
CA GLY A 171 1.50 -10.77 0.62
C GLY A 171 1.59 -10.82 2.13
N TYR A 172 0.48 -10.61 2.80
CA TYR A 172 0.40 -10.51 4.26
C TYR A 172 -0.41 -11.64 4.90
N ALA A 173 -0.86 -12.61 4.11
CA ALA A 173 -1.75 -13.68 4.58
C ALA A 173 -2.95 -13.10 5.35
N ASP A 174 -3.26 -13.65 6.53
CA ASP A 174 -4.30 -13.22 7.45
C ASP A 174 -3.79 -12.38 8.64
N TRP A 175 -2.49 -12.01 8.63
CA TRP A 175 -1.84 -11.34 9.75
C TRP A 175 -2.06 -9.82 9.82
N PHE A 176 -2.75 -9.25 8.86
CA PHE A 176 -3.14 -7.83 8.85
C PHE A 176 -4.65 -7.69 8.63
N PRO A 177 -5.48 -8.17 9.60
CA PRO A 177 -6.92 -8.07 9.50
C PRO A 177 -7.40 -6.62 9.59
N ARG A 178 -8.54 -6.32 8.96
CA ARG A 178 -9.22 -5.04 9.10
C ARG A 178 -9.76 -4.86 10.51
N GLY A 179 -9.89 -3.61 10.95
CA GLY A 179 -10.36 -3.28 12.29
C GLY A 179 -9.25 -3.20 13.33
N GLN A 180 -8.02 -3.49 12.95
CA GLN A 180 -6.88 -3.22 13.78
C GLN A 180 -6.63 -1.70 13.81
N ALA A 181 -6.97 -1.06 14.92
CA ALA A 181 -6.59 0.32 15.16
C ALA A 181 -5.04 0.40 15.12
N GLY A 182 -4.52 1.32 14.30
CA GLY A 182 -3.10 1.44 13.94
C GLY A 182 -2.13 1.70 15.10
N ASN A 183 -2.17 0.87 16.12
CA ASN A 183 -1.20 0.85 17.18
C ASN A 183 -0.04 -0.04 16.74
N LEU A 184 0.94 0.55 16.05
CA LEU A 184 2.20 -0.10 15.66
C LEU A 184 2.98 -0.69 16.85
N THR A 185 2.54 -0.43 18.08
CA THR A 185 3.15 -0.93 19.31
C THR A 185 2.48 -2.21 19.83
N GLN A 186 1.30 -2.59 19.33
CA GLN A 186 0.64 -3.82 19.73
C GLN A 186 1.04 -4.95 18.79
N GLN A 187 1.78 -5.89 19.31
CA GLN A 187 2.09 -7.11 18.57
C GLN A 187 0.79 -7.90 18.36
N ILE A 188 0.46 -8.18 17.08
CA ILE A 188 -0.70 -8.99 16.74
C ILE A 188 -0.36 -10.45 17.04
N ASP A 189 -1.17 -11.08 17.85
CA ASP A 189 -1.14 -12.52 18.09
C ASP A 189 -2.25 -13.25 17.31
N ARG A 190 -2.27 -14.55 17.41
CA ARG A 190 -3.24 -15.40 16.69
C ARG A 190 -4.67 -15.22 17.22
N GLU A 191 -4.85 -14.88 18.48
CA GLU A 191 -6.16 -14.70 19.11
C GLU A 191 -6.85 -13.47 18.50
N ILE A 192 -6.15 -12.35 18.41
CA ILE A 192 -6.63 -11.12 17.75
C ILE A 192 -6.99 -11.38 16.29
N VAL A 193 -6.13 -12.10 15.56
CA VAL A 193 -6.42 -12.46 14.16
C VAL A 193 -7.72 -13.24 14.05
N LEU A 194 -7.96 -14.21 14.91
CA LEU A 194 -9.17 -15.03 14.89
C LEU A 194 -10.41 -14.22 15.28
N GLU A 195 -10.32 -13.34 16.27
CA GLU A 195 -11.42 -12.44 16.67
C GLU A 195 -11.83 -11.49 15.53
N LEU A 196 -10.84 -10.96 14.78
CA LEU A 196 -11.10 -10.11 13.62
C LEU A 196 -11.47 -10.88 12.35
N ASN A 197 -11.63 -12.20 12.43
CA ASN A 197 -12.08 -13.13 11.39
C ASN A 197 -13.22 -14.06 11.88
N ASP A 198 -13.93 -13.75 12.96
CA ASP A 198 -14.89 -14.64 13.60
C ASP A 198 -16.24 -14.75 12.87
N THR A 199 -16.54 -13.82 11.95
CA THR A 199 -17.76 -13.84 11.14
C THR A 199 -17.48 -13.90 9.64
N PRO A 200 -18.43 -14.40 8.82
CA PRO A 200 -18.31 -14.39 7.36
C PRO A 200 -18.07 -12.99 6.78
N GLU A 201 -18.69 -11.96 7.36
CA GLU A 201 -18.58 -10.56 6.93
C GLU A 201 -17.16 -10.04 7.19
N LYS A 202 -16.61 -10.29 8.39
CA LYS A 202 -15.22 -9.92 8.73
C LYS A 202 -14.25 -10.65 7.82
N LYS A 203 -14.42 -11.95 7.59
CA LYS A 203 -13.61 -12.73 6.64
C LYS A 203 -13.68 -12.15 5.24
N GLY A 204 -14.89 -11.81 4.75
CA GLY A 204 -15.07 -11.17 3.45
C GLY A 204 -14.28 -9.88 3.31
N ARG A 205 -14.33 -9.02 4.33
CA ARG A 205 -13.56 -7.76 4.37
C ARG A 205 -12.04 -7.97 4.45
N ASN A 206 -11.60 -9.06 5.10
CA ASN A 206 -10.18 -9.38 5.21
C ASN A 206 -9.61 -9.93 3.89
N ARG A 207 -10.40 -10.65 3.09
CA ARG A 207 -10.01 -11.04 1.74
C ARG A 207 -10.03 -9.82 0.81
N ARG A 208 -8.85 -9.24 0.57
CA ARG A 208 -8.72 -8.01 -0.23
C ARG A 208 -7.38 -7.90 -0.94
N ILE A 209 -7.35 -7.01 -1.91
CA ILE A 209 -6.12 -6.45 -2.49
C ILE A 209 -6.05 -4.99 -2.09
N GLU A 210 -4.88 -4.56 -1.68
CA GLU A 210 -4.56 -3.17 -1.42
C GLU A 210 -3.59 -2.67 -2.50
N ILE A 211 -3.91 -1.54 -3.15
CA ILE A 211 -3.03 -0.82 -4.06
C ILE A 211 -2.72 0.52 -3.41
N THR A 212 -1.50 0.65 -2.87
CA THR A 212 -1.09 1.82 -2.10
C THR A 212 -0.16 2.71 -2.88
N PHE A 213 -0.55 3.96 -3.06
CA PHE A 213 0.32 5.04 -3.52
C PHE A 213 1.16 5.50 -2.32
N LEU A 214 2.42 5.10 -2.32
CA LEU A 214 3.29 5.27 -1.16
C LEU A 214 3.70 6.73 -0.98
N LYS A 215 3.62 7.22 0.27
CA LYS A 215 4.26 8.49 0.63
C LYS A 215 5.75 8.41 0.36
N PRO A 216 6.35 9.46 -0.19
CA PRO A 216 7.80 9.56 -0.28
C PRO A 216 8.42 9.45 1.11
N SER A 217 9.28 8.46 1.32
CA SER A 217 10.08 8.34 2.54
C SER A 217 11.49 8.88 2.28
N HIS A 218 12.17 9.35 3.33
CA HIS A 218 13.55 9.84 3.23
C HIS A 218 14.55 8.78 2.74
N HIS A 219 14.16 7.52 2.66
CA HIS A 219 14.99 6.39 2.21
C HIS A 219 14.84 6.05 0.72
N THR A 220 13.91 6.68 0.00
CA THR A 220 13.66 6.37 -1.42
C THR A 220 14.41 7.28 -2.40
N THR A 221 15.32 8.12 -1.93
CA THR A 221 16.03 9.12 -2.74
C THR A 221 17.36 8.66 -3.32
N SER A 222 17.57 7.39 -3.60
CA SER A 222 18.85 6.96 -4.19
C SER A 222 18.72 6.14 -5.47
N TYR A 223 17.81 6.53 -6.38
CA TYR A 223 18.07 6.28 -7.79
C TYR A 223 18.54 7.61 -8.38
N VAL A 224 19.87 7.83 -8.35
CA VAL A 224 20.52 8.87 -9.11
C VAL A 224 20.21 8.57 -10.58
N GLU A 225 19.52 9.48 -11.26
CA GLU A 225 19.57 9.56 -12.71
C GLU A 225 21.04 9.82 -13.07
N ASN A 226 21.75 8.80 -13.49
CA ASN A 226 22.98 8.96 -14.23
C ASN A 226 22.57 9.29 -15.68
N ASP A 227 22.38 10.57 -15.95
CA ASP A 227 22.47 11.11 -17.30
C ASP A 227 23.91 10.95 -17.77
N GLY A 228 24.16 9.96 -18.63
CA GLY A 228 25.38 9.79 -19.42
C GLY A 228 25.25 10.54 -20.73
#